data_7e2d9e1475b17264fc3191705b1c4c29
#
_entry.id   7e2d9e1475b17264fc3191705b1c4c29
#
_cell.length_a   1.000
_cell.length_b   1.000
_cell.length_c   1.000
_cell.angle_alpha   90.00
_cell.angle_beta   90.00
_cell.angle_gamma   90.00
#
_symmetry.space_group_name_H-M   'P 1'
#
loop_
_entity.id
_entity.type
_entity.pdbx_description
1 polymer ?
#
loop_
_entity_poly.entity_id
_entity_poly.type
_entity_poly.pdbx_seq_one_letter_code
_entity_poly.pdbx_strand_id
1 'polypeptide(L)' 'MKDFGLVVIGAHFGVWLKKEISNYKNKNILLVEPVPYNYKVLKTNFEKNNNIFI' A
#
# COMPACT_ATOMS: atom_id res chain seq x y z
N MET A 1 -15.55 -5.19 9.49
CA MET A 1 -14.07 -5.17 9.33
C MET A 1 -13.74 -5.40 7.86
N LYS A 2 -12.78 -4.66 7.33
CA LYS A 2 -12.34 -4.89 5.95
C LYS A 2 -11.47 -6.13 5.87
N ASP A 3 -11.67 -6.89 4.82
CA ASP A 3 -10.79 -8.01 4.51
C ASP A 3 -9.70 -7.52 3.55
N PHE A 4 -8.47 -7.84 3.88
CA PHE A 4 -7.33 -7.46 3.04
C PHE A 4 -6.76 -8.70 2.35
N GLY A 5 -6.54 -8.59 1.04
CA GLY A 5 -5.90 -9.65 0.28
C GLY A 5 -4.38 -9.62 0.42
N LEU A 6 -3.83 -8.46 0.78
CA LEU A 6 -2.38 -8.29 0.94
C LEU A 6 -2.13 -7.29 2.07
N VAL A 7 -1.21 -7.63 2.96
CA VAL A 7 -0.74 -6.73 4.02
C VAL A 7 0.78 -6.68 3.92
N VAL A 8 1.32 -5.48 3.80
CA VAL A 8 2.77 -5.27 3.69
C VAL A 8 3.24 -4.43 4.87
N ILE A 9 4.18 -4.96 5.65
CA ILE A 9 4.81 -4.25 6.76
C ILE A 9 6.15 -3.72 6.28
N GLY A 10 6.40 -2.42 6.51
CA GLY A 10 7.63 -1.79 6.05
C GLY A 10 7.59 -1.48 4.57
N ALA A 11 6.49 -0.90 4.10
CA ALA A 11 6.28 -0.66 2.68
C ALA A 11 7.21 0.40 2.08
N HIS A 12 7.85 1.24 2.91
CA HIS A 12 8.71 2.34 2.47
C HIS A 12 7.96 3.27 1.50
N PHE A 13 8.46 3.48 0.28
CA PHE A 13 7.79 4.31 -0.73
C PHE A 13 6.84 3.51 -1.62
N GLY A 14 6.85 2.19 -1.50
CA GLY A 14 5.96 1.31 -2.26
C GLY A 14 6.38 1.04 -3.69
N VAL A 15 7.48 1.64 -4.16
CA VAL A 15 7.90 1.51 -5.56
C VAL A 15 8.17 0.06 -5.93
N TRP A 16 8.82 -0.68 -5.04
CA TRP A 16 9.16 -2.09 -5.28
C TRP A 16 7.93 -3.02 -5.20
N LEU A 17 6.80 -2.49 -4.74
CA LEU A 17 5.57 -3.27 -4.57
C LEU A 17 4.64 -3.23 -5.80
N LYS A 18 4.98 -2.47 -6.83
CA LYS A 18 4.05 -2.24 -7.94
C LYS A 18 3.60 -3.54 -8.60
N LYS A 19 4.49 -4.48 -8.78
CA LYS A 19 4.15 -5.78 -9.37
C LYS A 19 3.22 -6.57 -8.46
N GLU A 20 3.52 -6.63 -7.17
CA GLU A 20 2.67 -7.33 -6.21
C GLU A 20 1.29 -6.71 -6.15
N ILE A 21 1.24 -5.38 -6.10
CA ILE A 21 -0.02 -4.66 -6.03
C ILE A 21 -0.90 -4.95 -7.25
N SER A 22 -0.30 -5.04 -8.44
CA SER A 22 -1.06 -5.34 -9.66
C SER A 22 -1.69 -6.72 -9.62
N ASN A 23 -1.08 -7.67 -8.89
CA ASN A 23 -1.63 -9.01 -8.73
C ASN A 23 -2.86 -9.04 -7.81
N TYR A 24 -3.05 -7.98 -7.03
CA TYR A 24 -4.16 -7.88 -6.05
C TYR A 24 -5.10 -6.73 -6.37
N LYS A 25 -5.19 -6.33 -7.63
CA LYS A 25 -5.97 -5.14 -8.02
C LYS A 25 -7.45 -5.23 -7.67
N ASN A 26 -7.98 -6.45 -7.49
CA ASN A 26 -9.38 -6.66 -7.12
C ASN A 26 -9.55 -6.94 -5.62
N LYS A 27 -8.51 -6.73 -4.83
CA LYS A 27 -8.52 -6.97 -3.39
C LYS A 27 -8.14 -5.69 -2.67
N ASN A 28 -8.52 -5.61 -1.41
CA ASN A 28 -8.04 -4.52 -0.55
C ASN A 28 -6.61 -4.81 -0.12
N ILE A 29 -5.79 -3.78 -0.10
CA ILE A 29 -4.37 -3.88 0.24
C ILE A 29 -4.10 -2.92 1.40
N LEU A 30 -3.43 -3.41 2.43
CA LEU A 30 -2.99 -2.59 3.55
C LEU A 30 -1.47 -2.46 3.51
N LEU A 31 -0.98 -1.23 3.45
CA LEU A 31 0.45 -0.93 3.51
C LEU A 31 0.76 -0.25 4.83
N VAL A 32 1.71 -0.78 5.57
CA VAL A 32 2.11 -0.24 6.87
C VAL A 32 3.52 0.30 6.77
N GLU A 33 3.69 1.57 7.10
CA GLU A 33 5.00 2.21 7.09
C GLU A 33 5.10 3.15 8.29
N PRO A 34 5.87 2.80 9.33
CA PRO A 34 5.95 3.60 10.55
C PRO A 34 6.81 4.85 10.45
N VAL A 35 7.72 4.93 9.48
CA VAL A 35 8.58 6.11 9.33
C VAL A 35 7.78 7.26 8.72
N PRO A 36 7.62 8.41 9.41
CA PRO A 36 6.73 9.48 8.92
C PRO A 36 7.02 9.98 7.52
N TYR A 37 8.28 10.16 7.18
CA TYR A 37 8.65 10.61 5.83
C TYR A 37 8.24 9.59 4.77
N ASN A 38 8.54 8.31 5.02
CA ASN A 38 8.20 7.23 4.09
C ASN A 38 6.69 7.07 3.96
N TYR A 39 5.96 7.19 5.06
CA TYR A 39 4.51 7.14 5.07
C TYR A 39 3.91 8.22 4.16
N LYS A 40 4.44 9.44 4.26
CA LYS A 40 3.93 10.56 3.47
C LYS A 40 4.14 10.33 1.97
N VAL A 41 5.32 9.85 1.59
CA VAL A 41 5.64 9.54 0.19
C VAL A 41 4.78 8.38 -0.30
N LEU A 42 4.60 7.37 0.54
CA LEU A 42 3.78 6.20 0.21
C LEU A 42 2.34 6.61 -0.09
N LYS A 43 1.75 7.46 0.74
CA LYS A 43 0.40 7.96 0.52
C LYS A 43 0.28 8.69 -0.80
N THR A 44 1.25 9.53 -1.13
CA THR A 44 1.26 10.27 -2.39
C THR A 44 1.33 9.31 -3.59
N ASN A 45 2.16 8.28 -3.49
CA ASN A 45 2.34 7.33 -4.58
C ASN A 45 1.08 6.52 -4.90
N PHE A 46 0.21 6.31 -3.91
CA PHE A 46 -0.97 5.47 -4.07
C PHE A 46 -2.29 6.19 -3.81
N GLU A 47 -2.29 7.53 -3.79
CA GLU A 47 -3.48 8.30 -3.43
C GLU A 47 -4.66 8.07 -4.37
N LYS A 48 -4.41 7.64 -5.59
CA LYS A 48 -5.46 7.39 -6.59
C LYS A 48 -5.94 5.94 -6.61
N ASN A 49 -5.39 5.10 -5.75
CA ASN A 49 -5.74 3.69 -5.70
C ASN A 49 -6.77 3.44 -4.60
N ASN A 50 -8.03 3.27 -4.97
CA ASN A 50 -9.13 3.16 -4.01
C ASN A 50 -9.05 1.91 -3.13
N ASN A 51 -8.35 0.88 -3.58
CA ASN A 51 -8.22 -0.37 -2.85
C ASN A 51 -6.99 -0.44 -1.96
N ILE A 52 -6.19 0.63 -1.90
CA ILE A 52 -4.98 0.65 -1.10
C ILE A 52 -5.20 1.53 0.13
N PHE A 53 -4.99 0.96 1.30
CA PHE A 53 -5.13 1.61 2.60
C PHE A 53 -3.76 1.70 3.25
N ILE A 54 -3.48 2.84 3.87
CA ILE A 54 -2.16 3.10 4.45
C ILE A 54 -2.27 3.58 5.89
#